data_71b4ac50c40f646f66a2b5f84b9ca964
#
_entry.id   71b4ac50c40f646f66a2b5f84b9ca964
#
_cell.length_a   1.000
_cell.length_b   1.000
_cell.length_c   1.000
_cell.angle_alpha   90.00
_cell.angle_beta   90.00
_cell.angle_gamma   90.00
#
_symmetry.space_group_name_H-M   'P 1'
#
loop_
_entity.id
_entity.type
_entity.pdbx_description
1 polymer ?
#
loop_
_entity_poly.entity_id
_entity_poly.type
_entity_poly.pdbx_seq_one_letter_code
_entity_poly.pdbx_strand_id
1 'polypeptide(L)' 'MQEGDLVHIPQGVELWCETDKGMRLRMTERPTVGVYLNTMSQYVYQVYANGHEWKLKRRDVYPMEAPSGTS' A
#
# COMPACT_ATOMS: atom_id res chain seq x y z
N MET A 1 5.66 -3.85 10.70
CA MET A 1 5.21 -4.33 9.38
C MET A 1 6.44 -4.76 8.61
N GLN A 2 6.40 -5.91 7.99
CA GLN A 2 7.55 -6.49 7.31
C GLN A 2 7.23 -6.71 5.85
N GLU A 3 8.28 -6.75 5.04
CA GLU A 3 8.13 -7.03 3.61
C GLU A 3 7.37 -8.33 3.42
N GLY A 4 6.37 -8.30 2.54
CA GLY A 4 5.54 -9.46 2.29
C GLY A 4 4.26 -9.50 3.09
N ASP A 5 4.12 -8.63 4.08
CA ASP A 5 2.88 -8.59 4.87
C ASP A 5 1.74 -8.04 4.03
N LEU A 6 0.57 -8.61 4.23
CA LEU A 6 -0.63 -8.09 3.57
C LEU A 6 -1.11 -6.83 4.27
N VAL A 7 -1.57 -5.88 3.49
CA VAL A 7 -2.08 -4.62 4.02
C VAL A 7 -3.41 -4.30 3.38
N HIS A 8 -4.23 -3.57 4.12
CA HIS A 8 -5.53 -3.11 3.65
C HIS A 8 -5.41 -1.64 3.28
N ILE A 9 -5.85 -1.31 2.07
CA ILE A 9 -5.87 0.05 1.56
C ILE A 9 -7.32 0.42 1.33
N PRO A 10 -7.87 1.36 2.10
CA PRO A 10 -9.28 1.73 1.95
C PRO A 10 -9.56 2.37 0.60
N GLN A 11 -10.82 2.48 0.28
CA GLN A 11 -11.29 3.25 -0.86
C GLN A 11 -10.96 4.72 -0.67
N GLY A 12 -10.62 5.40 -1.77
CA GLY A 12 -10.38 6.83 -1.73
C GLY A 12 -8.99 7.23 -1.28
N VAL A 13 -8.05 6.28 -1.31
CA VAL A 13 -6.67 6.56 -0.92
C VAL A 13 -5.86 6.92 -2.15
N GLU A 14 -5.06 7.97 -2.03
CA GLU A 14 -4.20 8.40 -3.13
C GLU A 14 -2.94 7.54 -3.15
N LEU A 15 -2.65 6.99 -4.32
CA LEU A 15 -1.44 6.23 -4.57
C LEU A 15 -0.63 6.97 -5.63
N TRP A 16 0.70 6.90 -5.53
CA TRP A 16 1.53 7.50 -6.56
C TRP A 16 2.75 6.63 -6.84
N CYS A 17 3.31 6.80 -8.03
CA CYS A 17 4.57 6.18 -8.40
C CYS A 17 5.29 7.10 -9.35
N GLU A 18 6.60 6.96 -9.38
CA GLU A 18 7.43 7.75 -10.29
C GLU A 18 7.64 6.96 -11.57
N THR A 19 7.57 7.65 -12.69
CA THR A 19 7.81 7.04 -13.99
C THR A 19 8.82 7.89 -14.74
N ASP A 20 9.28 7.38 -15.88
CA ASP A 20 10.22 8.13 -16.72
C ASP A 20 9.63 9.46 -17.18
N LYS A 21 8.32 9.57 -17.20
CA LYS A 21 7.65 10.78 -17.67
C LYS A 21 7.13 11.62 -16.54
N GLY A 22 7.49 11.33 -15.31
CA GLY A 22 7.05 12.08 -14.16
C GLY A 22 6.33 11.20 -13.15
N MET A 23 5.34 11.77 -12.48
CA MET A 23 4.64 11.07 -11.42
C MET A 23 3.27 10.64 -11.91
N ARG A 24 2.92 9.40 -11.62
CA ARG A 24 1.58 8.88 -11.89
C ARG A 24 0.80 8.85 -10.58
N LEU A 25 -0.39 9.41 -10.61
CA LEU A 25 -1.29 9.41 -9.45
C LEU A 25 -2.49 8.54 -9.73
N ARG A 26 -2.96 7.87 -8.69
CA ARG A 26 -4.14 7.03 -8.81
C ARG A 26 -4.87 7.04 -7.47
N MET A 27 -6.19 6.96 -7.50
CA MET A 27 -6.96 6.88 -6.28
C MET A 27 -7.69 5.54 -6.28
N THR A 28 -7.70 4.89 -5.12
CA THR A 28 -8.39 3.60 -5.03
C THR A 28 -9.89 3.81 -5.15
N GLU A 29 -10.52 3.03 -6.02
CA GLU A 29 -11.95 3.13 -6.25
C GLU A 29 -12.73 2.14 -5.39
N ARG A 30 -12.03 1.22 -4.75
CA ARG A 30 -12.61 0.23 -3.87
C ARG A 30 -11.55 -0.19 -2.86
N PRO A 31 -11.97 -0.80 -1.75
CA PRO A 31 -10.97 -1.33 -0.81
C PRO A 31 -10.05 -2.31 -1.53
N THR A 32 -8.78 -2.22 -1.25
CA THR A 32 -7.76 -2.96 -1.98
C THR A 32 -6.84 -3.65 -0.99
N VAL A 33 -6.40 -4.85 -1.35
CA VAL A 33 -5.39 -5.55 -0.57
C VAL A 33 -4.06 -5.40 -1.30
N GLY A 34 -3.05 -4.99 -0.57
CA GLY A 34 -1.71 -4.88 -1.13
C GLY A 34 -0.72 -5.68 -0.33
N VAL A 35 0.53 -5.65 -0.77
CA VAL A 35 1.62 -6.30 -0.08
C VAL A 35 2.63 -5.23 0.28
N TYR A 36 2.98 -5.17 1.56
CA TYR A 36 3.97 -4.20 2.03
C TYR A 36 5.34 -4.57 1.46
N LEU A 37 6.01 -3.59 0.89
CA LEU A 37 7.33 -3.80 0.33
C LEU A 37 8.42 -3.12 1.15
N ASN A 38 8.24 -1.85 1.46
CA ASN A 38 9.32 -1.09 2.05
C ASN A 38 8.77 0.19 2.70
N THR A 39 9.54 0.71 3.65
CA THR A 39 9.26 2.02 4.23
C THR A 39 10.15 3.03 3.52
N MET A 40 9.54 3.96 2.82
CA MET A 40 10.30 4.96 2.07
C MET A 40 10.70 6.13 2.96
N SER A 41 9.87 6.46 3.94
CA SER A 41 10.17 7.49 4.93
C SER A 41 9.24 7.25 6.12
N GLN A 42 9.34 8.09 7.14
CA GLN A 42 8.49 7.89 8.30
C GLN A 42 7.01 8.12 8.00
N TYR A 43 6.69 8.70 6.84
CA TYR A 43 5.31 8.98 6.47
C TYR A 43 4.86 8.25 5.21
N VAL A 44 5.74 7.55 4.54
CA VAL A 44 5.44 6.98 3.22
C VAL A 44 5.87 5.52 3.19
N TYR A 45 4.94 4.66 2.80
CA TYR A 45 5.19 3.24 2.57
C TYR A 45 5.15 2.95 1.08
N GLN A 46 5.84 1.89 0.70
CA GLN A 46 5.77 1.33 -0.65
C GLN A 46 5.07 -0.01 -0.57
N VAL A 47 4.08 -0.20 -1.43
CA VAL A 47 3.29 -1.44 -1.48
C VAL A 47 3.15 -1.90 -2.91
N TYR A 48 2.83 -3.17 -3.06
CA TYR A 48 2.51 -3.76 -4.36
C TYR A 48 0.99 -3.99 -4.38
N ALA A 49 0.32 -3.43 -5.36
CA ALA A 49 -1.13 -3.58 -5.46
C ALA A 49 -1.54 -3.41 -6.92
N ASN A 50 -2.52 -4.17 -7.36
CA ASN A 50 -3.07 -4.07 -8.71
C ASN A 50 -2.00 -4.18 -9.79
N GLY A 51 -1.00 -5.02 -9.56
CA GLY A 51 0.02 -5.30 -10.55
C GLY A 51 1.16 -4.30 -10.61
N HIS A 52 1.20 -3.33 -9.73
CA HIS A 52 2.22 -2.29 -9.74
C HIS A 52 2.69 -1.98 -8.34
N GLU A 53 3.89 -1.38 -8.25
CA GLU A 53 4.38 -0.84 -7.01
C GLU A 53 3.87 0.58 -6.87
N TRP A 54 3.40 0.91 -5.68
CA TRP A 54 2.85 2.23 -5.40
C TRP A 54 3.41 2.76 -4.10
N LYS A 55 3.46 4.07 -3.97
CA LYS A 55 3.73 4.75 -2.72
C LYS A 55 2.44 5.33 -2.20
N LEU A 56 2.30 5.38 -0.88
CA LEU A 56 1.13 5.98 -0.27
C LEU A 56 1.48 6.40 1.14
N LYS A 57 0.59 7.18 1.74
CA LYS A 57 0.82 7.68 3.08
C LYS A 57 0.66 6.55 4.08
N ARG A 58 1.57 6.51 5.05
CA ARG A 58 1.54 5.49 6.08
C ARG A 58 0.19 5.41 6.78
N ARG A 59 -0.45 6.56 7.03
CA ARG A 59 -1.71 6.60 7.75
C ARG A 59 -2.88 6.02 6.96
N ASP A 60 -2.68 5.81 5.66
CA ASP A 60 -3.74 5.28 4.81
C ASP A 60 -3.63 3.78 4.60
N VAL A 61 -2.71 3.13 5.29
CA VAL A 61 -2.46 1.70 5.16
C VAL A 61 -2.70 1.05 6.52
N TYR A 62 -3.42 -0.06 6.51
CA TYR A 62 -3.72 -0.80 7.73
C TYR A 62 -3.18 -2.22 7.61
N PRO A 63 -2.49 -2.72 8.64
CA PRO A 63 -2.02 -4.10 8.59
C PRO A 63 -3.22 -5.04 8.59
N MET A 64 -3.15 -6.07 7.77
CA MET A 64 -4.13 -7.13 7.81
C MET A 64 -3.55 -8.26 8.64
N GLU A 65 -4.10 -8.44 9.82
CA GLU A 65 -3.66 -9.54 10.62
C GLU A 65 -4.23 -10.81 10.05
N ALA A 66 -3.36 -11.77 9.83
CA ALA A 66 -3.84 -13.08 9.48
C ALA A 66 -4.79 -13.50 10.58
N PRO A 67 -5.93 -14.05 10.24
CA PRO A 67 -6.78 -14.65 11.25
C PRO A 67 -5.93 -15.72 11.88
N SER A 68 -5.33 -15.44 12.95
CA SER A 68 -4.41 -16.36 13.51
C SER A 68 -5.15 -17.49 14.06
N GLY A 69 -6.02 -17.77 13.70
CA GLY A 69 -6.55 -18.91 14.29
C GLY A 69 -5.98 -19.00 15.63
N THR A 70 -5.63 -18.57 15.87
CA THR A 70 -5.31 -18.78 16.73
C THR A 70 -5.25 -18.66 17.34
N SER A 71 -5.33 -18.75 17.26
CA SER A 71 -5.39 -18.84 17.65
C SER A 71 -5.62 -18.76 17.93
#